data_7a3bd5833e3a3e053063ea66dc10a76e
#
_entry.id   7a3bd5833e3a3e053063ea66dc10a76e
#
_cell.length_a   1.000
_cell.length_b   1.000
_cell.length_c   1.000
_cell.angle_alpha   90.00
_cell.angle_beta   90.00
_cell.angle_gamma   90.00
#
_symmetry.space_group_name_H-M   'P 1'
#
loop_
_entity.id
_entity.type
_entity.pdbx_description
1 polymer ?
#
loop_
_entity_poly.entity_id
_entity_poly.type
_entity_poly.pdbx_seq_one_letter_code
_entity_poly.pdbx_strand_id
1 'polypeptide(L)'
;DLDEDGTITEEEYKYFVEVKDLTNDNNNTVRIKNLTDLGIGDYEFAIDDPTGPYQDDPFFDNVRPGIHTIYIRDKKGCGIGQFDVSVIGYKKYFTPNGDGIQDTWRILGINEFFQPNSKVYIFDRYGKLLKELDPVLDGWDGTFIGRPMPQTDYWFRVFLEDGREFKGHFSLVRGFD
;
A
#
# COMPACT_ATOMS: atom_id res chain seq x y z
N ASP A 1 19.48 -8.28 -1.24
CA ASP A 1 20.66 -7.57 -1.77
C ASP A 1 21.57 -8.61 -2.42
N LEU A 2 21.47 -8.70 -3.75
CA LEU A 2 22.20 -9.72 -4.53
C LEU A 2 23.65 -9.31 -4.80
N ASP A 3 23.94 -8.03 -4.73
CA ASP A 3 25.28 -7.48 -5.00
C ASP A 3 26.04 -7.05 -3.74
N GLU A 4 25.42 -7.27 -2.57
CA GLU A 4 26.01 -7.03 -1.22
C GLU A 4 26.41 -5.56 -0.97
N ASP A 5 25.81 -4.60 -1.70
CA ASP A 5 26.09 -3.17 -1.51
C ASP A 5 25.32 -2.54 -0.33
N GLY A 6 24.43 -3.30 0.29
CA GLY A 6 23.62 -2.89 1.45
C GLY A 6 22.31 -2.18 1.08
N THR A 7 21.99 -2.07 -0.21
CA THR A 7 20.72 -1.51 -0.70
C THR A 7 19.93 -2.57 -1.46
N ILE A 8 18.60 -2.43 -1.47
CA ILE A 8 17.73 -3.29 -2.28
C ILE A 8 17.24 -2.46 -3.45
N THR A 9 17.70 -2.80 -4.63
CA THR A 9 17.24 -2.15 -5.88
C THR A 9 15.82 -2.57 -6.23
N GLU A 10 15.15 -1.80 -7.11
CA GLU A 10 13.80 -2.15 -7.59
C GLU A 10 13.78 -3.49 -8.36
N GLU A 11 14.86 -3.82 -9.06
CA GLU A 11 14.98 -5.10 -9.79
C GLU A 11 15.13 -6.27 -8.81
N GLU A 12 15.93 -6.14 -7.78
CA GLU A 12 16.05 -7.13 -6.71
C GLU A 12 14.75 -7.29 -5.93
N TYR A 13 14.08 -6.19 -5.63
CA TYR A 13 12.76 -6.24 -5.01
C TYR A 13 11.79 -7.08 -5.87
N LYS A 14 11.65 -6.79 -7.16
CA LYS A 14 10.80 -7.53 -8.09
C LYS A 14 11.21 -8.99 -8.27
N TYR A 15 12.49 -9.27 -8.10
CA TYR A 15 13.01 -10.64 -8.17
C TYR A 15 12.55 -11.47 -6.97
N PHE A 16 12.58 -10.91 -5.77
CA PHE A 16 12.21 -11.62 -4.55
C PHE A 16 10.74 -11.49 -4.16
N VAL A 17 10.05 -10.45 -4.61
CA VAL A 17 8.69 -10.13 -4.15
C VAL A 17 7.71 -10.17 -5.31
N GLU A 18 6.58 -10.84 -5.08
CA GLU A 18 5.42 -10.78 -5.95
C GLU A 18 4.22 -10.29 -5.14
N VAL A 19 3.66 -9.15 -5.53
CA VAL A 19 2.48 -8.56 -4.91
C VAL A 19 1.33 -8.60 -5.89
N LYS A 20 0.19 -9.15 -5.45
CA LYS A 20 -1.08 -9.03 -6.14
C LYS A 20 -1.96 -8.09 -5.32
N ASP A 21 -2.11 -6.88 -5.79
CA ASP A 21 -2.86 -5.80 -5.15
C ASP A 21 -4.04 -5.32 -6.02
N LEU A 22 -4.75 -4.29 -5.56
CA LEU A 22 -5.91 -3.69 -6.25
C LEU A 22 -7.03 -4.70 -6.54
N THR A 23 -7.18 -5.70 -5.69
CA THR A 23 -8.23 -6.69 -5.82
C THR A 23 -9.59 -6.12 -5.37
N ASN A 24 -10.67 -6.51 -6.06
CA ASN A 24 -12.02 -6.02 -5.75
C ASN A 24 -12.49 -6.37 -4.32
N ASP A 25 -11.98 -7.46 -3.77
CA ASP A 25 -12.38 -8.00 -2.46
C ASP A 25 -11.37 -7.72 -1.35
N ASN A 26 -10.38 -6.84 -1.57
CA ASN A 26 -9.22 -6.65 -0.69
C ASN A 26 -8.44 -7.95 -0.39
N ASN A 27 -8.55 -8.92 -1.26
CA ASN A 27 -7.81 -10.18 -1.17
C ASN A 27 -6.44 -10.02 -1.85
N ASN A 28 -5.65 -9.08 -1.32
CA ASN A 28 -4.30 -8.87 -1.82
C ASN A 28 -3.38 -9.96 -1.25
N THR A 29 -2.37 -10.30 -2.02
CA THR A 29 -1.41 -11.33 -1.62
C THR A 29 0.01 -10.83 -1.77
N VAL A 30 0.88 -11.31 -0.89
CA VAL A 30 2.33 -11.12 -0.96
C VAL A 30 2.98 -12.50 -0.98
N ARG A 31 3.88 -12.73 -1.93
CA ARG A 31 4.66 -13.97 -2.05
C ARG A 31 6.14 -13.64 -2.14
N ILE A 32 6.94 -14.32 -1.33
CA ILE A 32 8.40 -14.27 -1.43
C ILE A 32 8.84 -15.39 -2.37
N LYS A 33 9.66 -15.04 -3.35
CA LYS A 33 10.15 -15.92 -4.42
C LYS A 33 11.64 -16.16 -4.30
N ASN A 34 12.16 -17.07 -5.12
CA ASN A 34 13.59 -17.31 -5.31
C ASN A 34 14.34 -17.56 -3.99
N LEU A 35 13.71 -18.28 -3.07
CA LEU A 35 14.22 -18.54 -1.72
C LEU A 35 15.55 -19.28 -1.72
N THR A 36 15.89 -20.02 -2.78
CA THR A 36 17.16 -20.71 -2.96
C THR A 36 18.35 -19.73 -2.97
N ASP A 37 18.09 -18.49 -3.35
CA ASP A 37 19.13 -17.46 -3.46
C ASP A 37 19.36 -16.71 -2.13
N LEU A 38 18.52 -16.98 -1.11
CA LEU A 38 18.75 -16.58 0.26
C LEU A 38 19.87 -17.39 0.94
N GLY A 39 20.36 -18.45 0.27
CA GLY A 39 21.38 -19.35 0.79
C GLY A 39 20.80 -20.66 1.35
N ILE A 40 21.66 -21.47 1.99
CA ILE A 40 21.29 -22.74 2.60
C ILE A 40 20.71 -22.47 3.99
N GLY A 41 19.40 -22.55 4.14
CA GLY A 41 18.69 -22.31 5.41
C GLY A 41 17.32 -23.00 5.46
N ASP A 42 16.74 -23.05 6.65
CA ASP A 42 15.37 -23.48 6.90
C ASP A 42 14.57 -22.24 7.34
N TYR A 43 14.06 -21.50 6.34
CA TYR A 43 13.50 -20.18 6.55
C TYR A 43 12.03 -20.23 6.96
N GLU A 44 11.64 -19.29 7.80
CA GLU A 44 10.25 -18.98 8.13
C GLU A 44 10.00 -17.48 8.07
N PHE A 45 8.74 -17.10 7.85
CA PHE A 45 8.34 -15.77 7.46
C PHE A 45 7.25 -15.21 8.37
N ALA A 46 7.31 -13.91 8.67
CA ALA A 46 6.24 -13.17 9.33
C ALA A 46 5.98 -11.85 8.62
N ILE A 47 4.81 -11.28 8.83
CA ILE A 47 4.41 -9.97 8.30
C ILE A 47 4.04 -9.05 9.46
N ASP A 48 4.54 -7.81 9.43
CA ASP A 48 4.26 -6.70 10.35
C ASP A 48 4.68 -6.90 11.83
N ASP A 49 4.99 -8.10 12.27
CA ASP A 49 5.40 -8.35 13.64
C ASP A 49 6.69 -9.20 13.68
N PRO A 50 7.82 -8.65 14.18
CA PRO A 50 9.07 -9.38 14.29
C PRO A 50 9.02 -10.52 15.32
N THR A 51 8.00 -10.56 16.17
CA THR A 51 7.79 -11.66 17.13
C THR A 51 6.92 -12.79 16.58
N GLY A 52 6.32 -12.60 15.41
CA GLY A 52 5.49 -13.59 14.71
C GLY A 52 3.99 -13.38 14.93
N PRO A 53 3.15 -14.33 14.51
CA PRO A 53 3.51 -15.73 14.18
C PRO A 53 4.34 -15.86 12.91
N TYR A 54 5.32 -16.76 12.95
CA TYR A 54 6.09 -17.19 11.79
C TYR A 54 5.45 -18.41 11.13
N GLN A 55 5.57 -18.50 9.80
CA GLN A 55 5.09 -19.61 8.99
C GLN A 55 6.15 -20.07 7.99
N ASP A 56 6.10 -21.34 7.60
CA ASP A 56 7.02 -21.92 6.61
C ASP A 56 6.68 -21.51 5.17
N ASP A 57 5.38 -21.29 4.89
CA ASP A 57 4.94 -20.85 3.57
C ASP A 57 5.29 -19.37 3.36
N PRO A 58 6.06 -19.03 2.31
CA PRO A 58 6.41 -17.64 1.98
C PRO A 58 5.26 -16.86 1.33
N PHE A 59 4.01 -17.25 1.59
CA PHE A 59 2.80 -16.67 1.00
C PHE A 59 1.87 -16.11 2.07
N PHE A 60 1.51 -14.85 1.90
CA PHE A 60 0.55 -14.14 2.74
C PHE A 60 -0.68 -13.78 1.91
N ASP A 61 -1.86 -14.15 2.38
CA ASP A 61 -3.15 -13.76 1.82
C ASP A 61 -3.88 -12.73 2.68
N ASN A 62 -4.95 -12.15 2.15
CA ASN A 62 -5.76 -11.14 2.84
C ASN A 62 -4.94 -9.95 3.39
N VAL A 63 -3.85 -9.62 2.74
CA VAL A 63 -2.99 -8.50 3.12
C VAL A 63 -3.73 -7.19 2.84
N ARG A 64 -3.79 -6.31 3.83
CA ARG A 64 -4.45 -5.01 3.70
C ARG A 64 -3.63 -4.09 2.80
N PRO A 65 -4.26 -3.12 2.12
CA PRO A 65 -3.49 -2.07 1.44
C PRO A 65 -2.65 -1.25 2.43
N GLY A 66 -1.40 -1.00 2.08
CA GLY A 66 -0.45 -0.26 2.90
C GLY A 66 0.99 -0.69 2.64
N ILE A 67 1.88 -0.17 3.47
CA ILE A 67 3.26 -0.66 3.55
C ILE A 67 3.31 -1.69 4.67
N HIS A 68 3.91 -2.84 4.38
CA HIS A 68 4.08 -3.95 5.30
C HIS A 68 5.54 -4.32 5.41
N THR A 69 5.97 -4.78 6.57
CA THR A 69 7.32 -5.30 6.75
C THR A 69 7.28 -6.83 6.79
N ILE A 70 8.06 -7.46 5.92
CA ILE A 70 8.27 -8.91 5.92
C ILE A 70 9.52 -9.20 6.75
N TYR A 71 9.39 -10.16 7.65
CA TYR A 71 10.48 -10.69 8.47
C TYR A 71 10.82 -12.09 8.02
N ILE A 72 12.10 -12.36 7.84
CA ILE A 72 12.66 -13.66 7.45
C ILE A 72 13.66 -14.09 8.50
N ARG A 73 13.56 -15.31 9.02
CA ARG A 73 14.58 -15.88 9.88
C ARG A 73 14.86 -17.33 9.52
N ASP A 74 16.09 -17.75 9.72
CA ASP A 74 16.46 -19.18 9.68
C ASP A 74 16.15 -19.80 11.04
N LYS A 75 15.38 -20.90 11.07
CA LYS A 75 15.05 -21.64 12.29
C LYS A 75 16.27 -22.13 13.08
N LYS A 76 17.42 -22.28 12.41
CA LYS A 76 18.69 -22.74 12.99
C LYS A 76 19.71 -21.64 13.11
N GLY A 77 19.42 -20.46 12.58
CA GLY A 77 20.35 -19.34 12.49
C GLY A 77 20.17 -18.31 13.60
N CYS A 78 21.06 -17.32 13.53
CA CYS A 78 21.06 -16.18 14.43
C CYS A 78 20.75 -14.93 13.60
N GLY A 79 19.57 -14.36 13.79
CA GLY A 79 19.20 -13.09 13.17
C GLY A 79 17.88 -13.13 12.42
N ILE A 80 17.35 -11.94 12.21
CA ILE A 80 16.11 -11.70 11.48
C ILE A 80 16.46 -10.68 10.38
N GLY A 81 16.25 -11.06 9.12
CA GLY A 81 16.23 -10.14 8.00
C GLY A 81 14.85 -9.51 7.86
N GLN A 82 14.79 -8.29 7.36
CA GLN A 82 13.53 -7.61 7.10
C GLN A 82 13.60 -6.74 5.86
N PHE A 83 12.46 -6.56 5.19
CA PHE A 83 12.29 -5.60 4.10
C PHE A 83 10.82 -5.19 4.00
N ASP A 84 10.59 -4.01 3.43
CA ASP A 84 9.24 -3.49 3.26
C ASP A 84 8.64 -3.94 1.92
N VAL A 85 7.32 -4.12 1.91
CA VAL A 85 6.53 -4.41 0.72
C VAL A 85 5.37 -3.43 0.61
N SER A 86 5.08 -3.01 -0.61
CA SER A 86 3.97 -2.12 -0.92
C SER A 86 2.79 -2.90 -1.48
N VAL A 87 1.63 -2.76 -0.85
CA VAL A 87 0.34 -3.28 -1.33
C VAL A 87 -0.56 -2.10 -1.65
N ILE A 88 -0.74 -1.82 -2.94
CA ILE A 88 -1.51 -0.67 -3.40
C ILE A 88 -3.00 -0.90 -3.20
N GLY A 89 -3.68 0.12 -2.68
CA GLY A 89 -5.13 0.09 -2.54
C GLY A 89 -5.70 1.40 -2.00
N TYR A 90 -6.96 1.39 -1.63
CA TYR A 90 -7.65 2.57 -1.11
C TYR A 90 -8.81 2.18 -0.19
N LYS A 91 -9.23 3.12 0.65
CA LYS A 91 -10.44 2.96 1.48
C LYS A 91 -11.68 3.37 0.69
N LYS A 92 -12.75 2.60 0.84
CA LYS A 92 -14.03 2.85 0.15
C LYS A 92 -14.79 4.07 0.69
N TYR A 93 -14.40 4.57 1.86
CA TYR A 93 -14.96 5.79 2.45
C TYR A 93 -13.95 6.47 3.39
N PHE A 94 -14.22 7.73 3.70
CA PHE A 94 -13.53 8.49 4.75
C PHE A 94 -14.51 9.43 5.45
N THR A 95 -14.14 9.87 6.67
CA THR A 95 -15.01 10.62 7.58
C THR A 95 -14.28 11.85 8.11
N PRO A 96 -14.27 12.99 7.37
CA PRO A 96 -13.54 14.19 7.78
C PRO A 96 -14.28 14.92 8.91
N ASN A 97 -14.16 14.42 10.13
CA ASN A 97 -14.77 14.95 11.35
C ASN A 97 -13.74 15.50 12.37
N GLY A 98 -12.43 15.36 12.08
CA GLY A 98 -11.35 15.87 12.91
C GLY A 98 -11.03 15.01 14.13
N ASP A 99 -11.45 13.73 14.16
CA ASP A 99 -11.15 12.79 15.25
C ASP A 99 -9.81 12.08 15.10
N GLY A 100 -9.09 12.32 14.00
CA GLY A 100 -7.83 11.67 13.66
C GLY A 100 -7.99 10.30 12.99
N ILE A 101 -9.21 9.83 12.77
CA ILE A 101 -9.49 8.52 12.16
C ILE A 101 -10.16 8.69 10.80
N GLN A 102 -9.46 8.38 9.73
CA GLN A 102 -9.97 8.49 8.36
C GLN A 102 -10.46 9.90 7.97
N ASP A 103 -9.82 10.94 8.50
CA ASP A 103 -10.14 12.33 8.18
C ASP A 103 -9.76 12.73 6.77
N THR A 104 -8.87 11.98 6.13
CA THR A 104 -8.45 12.21 4.74
C THR A 104 -8.56 10.92 3.92
N TRP A 105 -8.75 11.09 2.61
CA TRP A 105 -8.72 10.00 1.65
C TRP A 105 -7.45 10.05 0.80
N ARG A 106 -6.78 8.92 0.67
CA ARG A 106 -5.57 8.77 -0.15
C ARG A 106 -5.44 7.34 -0.69
N ILE A 107 -4.54 7.17 -1.63
CA ILE A 107 -4.07 5.84 -2.05
C ILE A 107 -3.11 5.32 -0.99
N LEU A 108 -3.26 4.07 -0.62
CA LEU A 108 -2.44 3.37 0.35
C LEU A 108 -1.34 2.59 -0.37
N GLY A 109 -0.23 2.32 0.30
CA GLY A 109 0.92 1.62 -0.27
C GLY A 109 1.88 2.54 -1.04
N ILE A 110 1.65 3.85 -1.08
CA ILE A 110 2.56 4.83 -1.68
C ILE A 110 3.26 5.60 -0.56
N ASN A 111 4.57 5.75 -0.69
CA ASN A 111 5.41 6.59 0.17
C ASN A 111 6.64 7.09 -0.61
N GLU A 112 7.60 7.69 0.08
CA GLU A 112 8.84 8.23 -0.52
C GLU A 112 9.70 7.17 -1.22
N PHE A 113 9.56 5.89 -0.88
CA PHE A 113 10.32 4.77 -1.45
C PHE A 113 9.52 3.96 -2.48
N PHE A 114 8.20 3.91 -2.34
CA PHE A 114 7.31 3.14 -3.20
C PHE A 114 6.39 4.05 -3.98
N GLN A 115 6.57 4.09 -5.30
CA GLN A 115 5.71 4.82 -6.26
C GLN A 115 5.59 6.34 -6.02
N PRO A 116 6.65 7.07 -5.57
CA PRO A 116 6.54 8.48 -5.15
C PRO A 116 6.07 9.44 -6.25
N ASN A 117 6.38 9.12 -7.51
CA ASN A 117 6.03 9.98 -8.66
C ASN A 117 4.66 9.65 -9.27
N SER A 118 3.85 8.86 -8.58
CA SER A 118 2.48 8.54 -9.01
C SER A 118 1.59 9.80 -9.04
N LYS A 119 0.52 9.76 -9.85
CA LYS A 119 -0.44 10.87 -9.98
C LYS A 119 -1.82 10.40 -9.56
N VAL A 120 -2.48 11.17 -8.69
CA VAL A 120 -3.81 10.87 -8.18
C VAL A 120 -4.74 12.05 -8.42
N TYR A 121 -5.84 11.80 -9.11
CA TYR A 121 -6.84 12.82 -9.44
C TYR A 121 -8.19 12.44 -8.83
N ILE A 122 -8.87 13.43 -8.23
CA ILE A 122 -10.20 13.27 -7.64
C ILE A 122 -11.20 14.12 -8.42
N PHE A 123 -12.37 13.53 -8.72
CA PHE A 123 -13.44 14.12 -9.52
C PHE A 123 -14.78 14.05 -8.79
N ASP A 124 -15.67 15.00 -9.09
CA ASP A 124 -17.08 14.88 -8.72
C ASP A 124 -17.84 13.94 -9.68
N ARG A 125 -19.13 13.73 -9.39
CA ARG A 125 -20.02 12.88 -10.21
C ARG A 125 -20.19 13.34 -11.65
N TYR A 126 -19.84 14.58 -11.96
CA TYR A 126 -19.95 15.17 -13.30
C TYR A 126 -18.63 15.13 -14.06
N GLY A 127 -17.58 14.55 -13.46
CA GLY A 127 -16.25 14.47 -14.04
C GLY A 127 -15.43 15.74 -13.90
N LYS A 128 -15.88 16.70 -13.06
CA LYS A 128 -15.09 17.90 -12.76
C LYS A 128 -13.94 17.53 -11.84
N LEU A 129 -12.72 17.90 -12.23
CA LEU A 129 -11.52 17.74 -11.39
C LEU A 129 -11.65 18.63 -10.14
N LEU A 130 -11.56 18.01 -8.97
CA LEU A 130 -11.58 18.69 -7.68
C LEU A 130 -10.18 18.84 -7.08
N LYS A 131 -9.34 17.80 -7.21
CA LYS A 131 -8.03 17.78 -6.59
C LYS A 131 -7.06 16.91 -7.40
N GLU A 132 -5.84 17.37 -7.56
CA GLU A 132 -4.66 16.56 -7.83
C GLU A 132 -3.96 16.36 -6.48
N LEU A 133 -3.76 15.12 -6.07
CA LEU A 133 -3.09 14.77 -4.83
C LEU A 133 -1.63 14.48 -5.11
N ASP A 134 -0.77 14.99 -4.24
CA ASP A 134 0.54 14.39 -4.03
C ASP A 134 0.33 13.09 -3.23
N PRO A 135 0.68 11.93 -3.79
CA PRO A 135 0.36 10.64 -3.16
C PRO A 135 1.17 10.36 -1.89
N VAL A 136 2.27 11.11 -1.66
CA VAL A 136 3.13 10.97 -0.48
C VAL A 136 2.60 11.80 0.70
N LEU A 137 1.77 12.82 0.43
CA LEU A 137 1.22 13.71 1.45
C LEU A 137 -0.11 13.22 2.05
N ASP A 138 -0.72 14.05 2.90
CA ASP A 138 -1.83 13.69 3.79
C ASP A 138 -3.16 13.29 3.13
N GLY A 139 -3.30 13.44 1.83
CA GLY A 139 -4.53 13.07 1.14
C GLY A 139 -5.55 14.22 1.04
N TRP A 140 -6.76 13.89 0.60
CA TRP A 140 -7.84 14.85 0.43
C TRP A 140 -8.75 14.91 1.67
N ASP A 141 -8.94 16.09 2.20
CA ASP A 141 -9.74 16.39 3.39
C ASP A 141 -11.23 16.59 3.11
N GLY A 142 -11.69 16.39 1.88
CA GLY A 142 -13.09 16.60 1.49
C GLY A 142 -13.46 18.07 1.27
N THR A 143 -12.48 18.94 0.98
CA THR A 143 -12.74 20.35 0.63
C THR A 143 -12.41 20.65 -0.83
N PHE A 144 -13.08 21.66 -1.40
CA PHE A 144 -12.78 22.24 -2.69
C PHE A 144 -12.84 23.78 -2.61
N ILE A 145 -11.74 24.45 -2.93
CA ILE A 145 -11.59 25.92 -2.82
C ILE A 145 -12.01 26.40 -1.41
N GLY A 146 -11.50 25.70 -0.37
CA GLY A 146 -11.75 26.03 1.04
C GLY A 146 -13.17 25.79 1.54
N ARG A 147 -14.02 25.11 0.76
CA ARG A 147 -15.40 24.79 1.15
C ARG A 147 -15.57 23.28 1.29
N PRO A 148 -16.23 22.81 2.36
CA PRO A 148 -16.60 21.41 2.51
C PRO A 148 -17.43 20.92 1.34
N MET A 149 -17.06 19.78 0.80
CA MET A 149 -17.82 19.12 -0.26
C MET A 149 -18.96 18.28 0.35
N PRO A 150 -20.07 18.07 -0.40
CA PRO A 150 -21.20 17.29 0.05
C PRO A 150 -20.85 15.85 0.39
N GLN A 151 -21.60 15.27 1.32
CA GLN A 151 -21.62 13.82 1.55
C GLN A 151 -22.19 13.12 0.32
N THR A 152 -21.32 12.43 -0.43
CA THR A 152 -21.67 11.70 -1.65
C THR A 152 -20.45 10.88 -2.09
N ASP A 153 -20.59 10.16 -3.21
CA ASP A 153 -19.47 9.48 -3.85
C ASP A 153 -18.66 10.43 -4.70
N TYR A 154 -17.35 10.18 -4.71
CA TYR A 154 -16.36 10.85 -5.52
C TYR A 154 -15.57 9.80 -6.32
N TRP A 155 -15.06 10.18 -7.48
CA TRP A 155 -14.33 9.30 -8.37
C TRP A 155 -12.87 9.68 -8.37
N PHE A 156 -12.00 8.70 -8.61
CA PHE A 156 -10.58 8.94 -8.71
C PHE A 156 -9.97 8.19 -9.89
N ARG A 157 -8.82 8.68 -10.32
CA ARG A 157 -7.95 8.04 -11.29
C ARG A 157 -6.51 8.14 -10.81
N VAL A 158 -5.79 7.02 -10.89
CA VAL A 158 -4.40 6.91 -10.46
C VAL A 158 -3.56 6.42 -11.61
N PHE A 159 -2.40 7.06 -11.77
CA PHE A 159 -1.33 6.65 -12.66
C PHE A 159 -0.13 6.34 -11.77
N LEU A 160 0.20 5.07 -11.61
CA LEU A 160 1.36 4.64 -10.85
C LEU A 160 2.65 4.87 -11.63
N GLU A 161 3.74 5.07 -10.91
CA GLU A 161 5.07 5.26 -11.50
C GLU A 161 5.52 4.06 -12.34
N ASP A 162 5.12 2.85 -11.94
CA ASP A 162 5.39 1.59 -12.67
C ASP A 162 4.56 1.40 -13.95
N GLY A 163 3.74 2.41 -14.31
CA GLY A 163 2.92 2.44 -15.52
C GLY A 163 1.53 1.80 -15.38
N ARG A 164 1.20 1.22 -14.22
CA ARG A 164 -0.17 0.76 -13.95
C ARG A 164 -1.12 1.94 -13.80
N GLU A 165 -2.34 1.77 -14.28
CA GLU A 165 -3.42 2.75 -14.12
C GLU A 165 -4.63 2.06 -13.53
N PHE A 166 -5.31 2.76 -12.58
CA PHE A 166 -6.59 2.30 -12.07
C PHE A 166 -7.51 3.46 -11.71
N LYS A 167 -8.79 3.17 -11.60
CA LYS A 167 -9.84 4.12 -11.26
C LYS A 167 -10.89 3.45 -10.37
N GLY A 168 -11.59 4.26 -9.62
CA GLY A 168 -12.66 3.79 -8.75
C GLY A 168 -13.46 4.94 -8.18
N HIS A 169 -14.21 4.64 -7.15
CA HIS A 169 -14.95 5.64 -6.37
C HIS A 169 -14.81 5.35 -4.87
N PHE A 170 -15.08 6.38 -4.09
CA PHE A 170 -15.13 6.31 -2.63
C PHE A 170 -16.19 7.29 -2.11
N SER A 171 -16.67 7.06 -0.90
CA SER A 171 -17.69 7.90 -0.29
C SER A 171 -17.08 8.86 0.73
N LEU A 172 -17.47 10.12 0.67
CA LEU A 172 -17.31 11.06 1.76
C LEU A 172 -18.51 10.94 2.67
N VAL A 173 -18.29 10.59 3.94
CA VAL A 173 -19.31 10.40 4.95
C VAL A 173 -19.12 11.44 6.06
N ARG A 174 -20.17 12.16 6.43
CA ARG A 174 -20.19 13.05 7.60
C ARG A 174 -21.20 12.50 8.60
N GLY A 175 -20.87 12.57 9.90
CA GLY A 175 -21.84 12.22 10.93
C GLY A 175 -23.10 13.06 10.78
N PHE A 176 -24.23 12.50 11.14
CA PHE A 176 -25.44 13.29 11.31
C PHE A 176 -25.24 14.16 12.56
N ASP A 177 -25.30 15.48 12.40
CA ASP A 177 -25.44 16.44 13.50
C ASP A 177 -26.80 16.28 14.16
#